data_982b294c9f92f42318a57d1f3ae62e1c
#
_entry.id   982b294c9f92f42318a57d1f3ae62e1c
#
_cell.length_a   1.000
_cell.length_b   1.000
_cell.length_c   1.000
_cell.angle_alpha   90.00
_cell.angle_beta   90.00
_cell.angle_gamma   90.00
#
_symmetry.space_group_name_H-M   'P 1'
#
loop_
_entity.id
_entity.type
_entity.pdbx_description
1 polymer ?
#
loop_
_entity_poly.entity_id
_entity_poly.type
_entity_poly.pdbx_seq_one_letter_code
_entity_poly.pdbx_strand_id
1 'polypeptide(L)'
;EGFGIGTVSFFLILPLIAFEYFKIISSYNLAIFFFFIQIPTIIYGYINSKKIKIKKLSLNSELVDKSFKFVFISDVHIGSNHPSSLKKIVSEIIKLDPSFLIIGGDLIDSSSFKIEDLKEFKKLNKPIYFVTGNHEYYIKNSKKHLDDLDSVGIQTLNNESLKINGINLIGLSDNISDKSKISNFEKLFQKDLFNLLIVHKPSIWEKVSAKANLMLSGHTHNGQIFPFNFIVKLKFPQIYGLYQRINNYLYVSSGSATWGPKIRIGSNNEIVQIKLKN
;
A
#
# COMPACT_ATOMS: atom_id res chain seq x y z
N GLU A 1 13.73 -2.92 14.51
CA GLU A 1 14.38 -1.60 14.23
C GLU A 1 15.83 -1.77 13.72
N GLY A 2 16.62 -2.74 14.23
CA GLY A 2 18.00 -2.96 13.85
C GLY A 2 18.23 -3.11 12.35
N PHE A 3 17.36 -3.84 11.66
CA PHE A 3 17.42 -3.96 10.20
C PHE A 3 17.31 -2.61 9.47
N GLY A 4 16.41 -1.74 9.91
CA GLY A 4 16.25 -0.41 9.31
C GLY A 4 17.46 0.50 9.55
N ILE A 5 18.03 0.47 10.76
CA ILE A 5 19.26 1.19 11.08
C ILE A 5 20.40 0.66 10.21
N GLY A 6 20.55 -0.68 10.11
CA GLY A 6 21.55 -1.32 9.26
C GLY A 6 21.42 -0.92 7.78
N THR A 7 20.21 -0.85 7.26
CA THR A 7 19.94 -0.39 5.88
C THR A 7 20.41 1.05 5.67
N VAL A 8 20.06 1.97 6.58
CA VAL A 8 20.50 3.37 6.51
C VAL A 8 22.01 3.45 6.60
N SER A 9 22.63 2.72 7.56
CA SER A 9 24.09 2.67 7.72
C SER A 9 24.79 2.19 6.45
N PHE A 10 24.31 1.10 5.86
CA PHE A 10 24.88 0.53 4.64
C PHE A 10 24.94 1.55 3.51
N PHE A 11 23.84 2.22 3.22
CA PHE A 11 23.81 3.21 2.14
C PHE A 11 24.59 4.49 2.44
N LEU A 12 24.76 4.85 3.72
CA LEU A 12 25.59 5.99 4.11
C LEU A 12 27.09 5.65 4.07
N ILE A 13 27.48 4.41 4.42
CA ILE A 13 28.89 4.00 4.43
C ILE A 13 29.44 3.87 3.01
N LEU A 14 28.66 3.39 2.04
CA LEU A 14 29.16 3.15 0.67
C LEU A 14 29.87 4.36 0.04
N PRO A 15 29.31 5.58 0.01
CA PRO A 15 30.02 6.74 -0.51
C PRO A 15 31.24 7.14 0.37
N LEU A 16 31.15 6.92 1.69
CA LEU A 16 32.25 7.28 2.59
C LEU A 16 33.49 6.41 2.38
N ILE A 17 33.32 5.14 2.03
CA ILE A 17 34.44 4.24 1.65
C ILE A 17 35.20 4.82 0.43
N ALA A 18 34.50 5.39 -0.55
CA ALA A 18 35.16 6.01 -1.69
C ALA A 18 36.00 7.24 -1.27
N PHE A 19 35.48 8.09 -0.37
CA PHE A 19 36.25 9.23 0.13
C PHE A 19 37.52 8.81 0.91
N GLU A 20 37.42 7.71 1.67
CA GLU A 20 38.58 7.14 2.37
C GLU A 20 39.60 6.56 1.38
N TYR A 21 39.13 5.78 0.41
CA TYR A 21 40.01 5.16 -0.63
C TYR A 21 40.80 6.20 -1.39
N PHE A 22 40.20 7.33 -1.76
CA PHE A 22 40.88 8.43 -2.42
C PHE A 22 41.64 9.36 -1.46
N LYS A 23 41.70 9.04 -0.16
CA LYS A 23 42.37 9.84 0.89
C LYS A 23 41.93 11.31 0.93
N ILE A 24 40.65 11.58 0.58
CA ILE A 24 40.11 12.94 0.57
C ILE A 24 39.88 13.44 2.00
N ILE A 25 39.49 12.54 2.90
CA ILE A 25 39.20 12.85 4.31
C ILE A 25 39.81 11.74 5.18
N SER A 26 40.30 12.06 6.37
CA SER A 26 40.83 11.06 7.30
C SER A 26 39.75 10.14 7.83
N SER A 27 40.05 8.88 8.12
CA SER A 27 39.10 7.88 8.67
C SER A 27 38.42 8.38 9.95
N TYR A 28 39.12 9.12 10.80
CA TYR A 28 38.58 9.73 12.03
C TYR A 28 37.49 10.75 11.71
N ASN A 29 37.75 11.66 10.79
CA ASN A 29 36.76 12.67 10.39
C ASN A 29 35.57 12.03 9.65
N LEU A 30 35.78 10.98 8.86
CA LEU A 30 34.72 10.21 8.20
C LEU A 30 33.82 9.53 9.23
N ALA A 31 34.37 8.97 10.29
CA ALA A 31 33.57 8.37 11.36
C ALA A 31 32.66 9.41 12.07
N ILE A 32 33.22 10.57 12.39
CA ILE A 32 32.44 11.68 12.98
C ILE A 32 31.34 12.11 12.01
N PHE A 33 31.64 12.31 10.74
CA PHE A 33 30.71 12.72 9.70
C PHE A 33 29.59 11.68 9.50
N PHE A 34 29.94 10.40 9.52
CA PHE A 34 28.98 9.30 9.45
C PHE A 34 27.93 9.39 10.55
N PHE A 35 28.33 9.47 11.81
CA PHE A 35 27.38 9.58 12.93
C PHE A 35 26.57 10.87 12.90
N PHE A 36 27.20 11.96 12.45
CA PHE A 36 26.52 13.27 12.33
C PHE A 36 25.40 13.26 11.31
N ILE A 37 25.48 12.42 10.25
CA ILE A 37 24.41 12.24 9.26
C ILE A 37 23.46 11.12 9.67
N GLN A 38 23.96 9.99 10.15
CA GLN A 38 23.17 8.81 10.46
C GLN A 38 22.12 9.08 11.53
N ILE A 39 22.52 9.69 12.66
CA ILE A 39 21.60 9.91 13.78
C ILE A 39 20.41 10.79 13.39
N PRO A 40 20.60 11.99 12.81
CA PRO A 40 19.47 12.80 12.35
C PRO A 40 18.61 12.11 11.28
N THR A 41 19.22 11.33 10.38
CA THR A 41 18.52 10.60 9.34
C THR A 41 17.58 9.52 9.92
N ILE A 42 18.07 8.76 10.91
CA ILE A 42 17.25 7.76 11.62
C ILE A 42 16.11 8.44 12.39
N ILE A 43 16.41 9.52 13.13
CA ILE A 43 15.40 10.28 13.87
C ILE A 43 14.33 10.82 12.90
N TYR A 44 14.75 11.43 11.79
CA TYR A 44 13.84 11.90 10.75
C TYR A 44 12.97 10.75 10.22
N GLY A 45 13.58 9.63 9.84
CA GLY A 45 12.89 8.46 9.30
C GLY A 45 11.88 7.89 10.29
N TYR A 46 12.22 7.84 11.56
CA TYR A 46 11.32 7.40 12.64
C TYR A 46 10.13 8.37 12.83
N ILE A 47 10.39 9.68 12.89
CA ILE A 47 9.33 10.68 13.00
C ILE A 47 8.42 10.65 11.78
N ASN A 48 9.00 10.51 10.57
CA ASN A 48 8.26 10.47 9.32
C ASN A 48 7.38 9.20 9.21
N SER A 49 7.84 8.06 9.75
CA SER A 49 7.06 6.82 9.78
C SER A 49 5.78 6.89 10.61
N LYS A 50 5.65 7.87 11.50
CA LYS A 50 4.45 8.11 12.32
C LYS A 50 3.44 9.06 11.68
N LYS A 51 3.82 9.73 10.58
CA LYS A 51 2.96 10.67 9.87
C LYS A 51 2.17 9.93 8.80
N ILE A 52 0.90 10.30 8.62
CA ILE A 52 0.04 9.81 7.55
C ILE A 52 -0.29 11.00 6.65
N LYS A 53 -0.02 10.88 5.37
CA LYS A 53 -0.40 11.90 4.38
C LYS A 53 -1.72 11.53 3.72
N ILE A 54 -2.62 12.50 3.61
CA ILE A 54 -3.85 12.33 2.84
C ILE A 54 -3.56 12.71 1.38
N LYS A 55 -3.63 11.73 0.49
CA LYS A 55 -3.54 11.94 -0.95
C LYS A 55 -4.95 12.05 -1.51
N LYS A 56 -5.21 13.10 -2.30
CA LYS A 56 -6.51 13.29 -2.95
C LYS A 56 -6.35 13.16 -4.46
N LEU A 57 -7.18 12.28 -5.05
CA LEU A 57 -7.27 12.09 -6.50
C LEU A 57 -8.68 12.42 -6.96
N SER A 58 -8.81 12.98 -8.15
CA SER A 58 -10.10 13.22 -8.80
C SER A 58 -10.00 12.74 -10.24
N LEU A 59 -10.86 11.80 -10.61
CA LEU A 59 -10.93 11.20 -11.93
C LEU A 59 -12.33 11.40 -12.51
N ASN A 60 -12.42 11.79 -13.77
CA ASN A 60 -13.68 11.94 -14.49
C ASN A 60 -13.89 10.73 -15.40
N SER A 61 -15.13 10.27 -15.52
CA SER A 61 -15.50 9.20 -16.45
C SER A 61 -17.00 9.25 -16.73
N GLU A 62 -17.37 9.23 -18.00
CA GLU A 62 -18.77 9.13 -18.46
C GLU A 62 -19.46 7.82 -18.03
N LEU A 63 -18.69 6.81 -17.61
CA LEU A 63 -19.22 5.56 -17.06
C LEU A 63 -19.62 5.66 -15.57
N VAL A 64 -19.59 6.85 -14.97
CA VAL A 64 -19.94 7.11 -13.58
C VAL A 64 -21.18 7.99 -13.53
N ASP A 65 -22.35 7.43 -13.19
CA ASP A 65 -23.63 8.14 -13.19
C ASP A 65 -23.69 9.28 -12.16
N LYS A 66 -23.18 9.03 -10.95
CA LYS A 66 -23.19 9.99 -9.84
C LYS A 66 -21.81 10.09 -9.22
N SER A 67 -21.34 11.32 -9.02
CA SER A 67 -20.09 11.56 -8.34
C SER A 67 -20.11 11.03 -6.90
N PHE A 68 -19.09 10.30 -6.52
CA PHE A 68 -18.89 9.82 -5.14
C PHE A 68 -17.41 9.81 -4.78
N LYS A 69 -17.11 9.65 -3.50
CA LYS A 69 -15.74 9.54 -2.98
C LYS A 69 -15.59 8.28 -2.17
N PHE A 70 -14.46 7.61 -2.32
CA PHE A 70 -14.08 6.47 -1.50
C PHE A 70 -12.64 6.62 -1.04
N VAL A 71 -12.24 5.78 -0.08
CA VAL A 71 -10.87 5.77 0.44
C VAL A 71 -10.22 4.44 0.10
N PHE A 72 -8.96 4.51 -0.28
CA PHE A 72 -8.07 3.38 -0.48
C PHE A 72 -6.92 3.42 0.52
N ILE A 73 -6.68 2.30 1.18
CA ILE A 73 -5.51 2.02 2.01
C ILE A 73 -4.91 0.69 1.61
N SER A 74 -3.64 0.46 1.90
CA SER A 74 -2.97 -0.83 1.74
C SER A 74 -1.82 -0.94 2.75
N ASP A 75 -1.28 -2.14 2.92
CA ASP A 75 -0.04 -2.37 3.66
C ASP A 75 -0.12 -1.79 5.10
N VAL A 76 -1.15 -2.20 5.83
CA VAL A 76 -1.35 -1.79 7.23
C VAL A 76 -0.49 -2.63 8.18
N HIS A 77 -0.24 -3.90 7.81
CA HIS A 77 0.64 -4.83 8.51
C HIS A 77 0.37 -4.93 10.03
N ILE A 78 -0.88 -5.20 10.42
CA ILE A 78 -1.22 -5.47 11.82
C ILE A 78 -0.54 -6.76 12.26
N GLY A 79 0.27 -6.64 13.30
CA GLY A 79 1.19 -7.68 13.78
C GLY A 79 2.61 -7.15 13.79
N SER A 80 3.17 -6.71 12.68
CA SER A 80 4.39 -5.89 12.63
C SER A 80 4.11 -4.50 13.21
N ASN A 81 2.97 -3.91 12.89
CA ASN A 81 2.48 -2.69 13.52
C ASN A 81 1.52 -3.01 14.66
N HIS A 82 1.65 -2.27 15.76
CA HIS A 82 0.75 -2.41 16.90
C HIS A 82 -0.68 -1.97 16.52
N PRO A 83 -1.75 -2.64 17.01
CA PRO A 83 -3.14 -2.32 16.70
C PRO A 83 -3.54 -0.85 16.94
N SER A 84 -2.86 -0.15 17.86
CA SER A 84 -3.09 1.28 18.09
C SER A 84 -2.80 2.17 16.87
N SER A 85 -1.98 1.71 15.91
CA SER A 85 -1.74 2.44 14.66
C SER A 85 -3.00 2.50 13.79
N LEU A 86 -3.81 1.43 13.83
CA LEU A 86 -5.09 1.36 13.12
C LEU A 86 -6.07 2.43 13.60
N LYS A 87 -6.09 2.73 14.90
CA LYS A 87 -6.95 3.79 15.46
C LYS A 87 -6.71 5.14 14.77
N LYS A 88 -5.45 5.47 14.51
CA LYS A 88 -5.09 6.71 13.80
C LYS A 88 -5.54 6.68 12.34
N ILE A 89 -5.30 5.57 11.64
CA ILE A 89 -5.72 5.37 10.25
C ILE A 89 -7.24 5.52 10.14
N VAL A 90 -8.01 4.79 10.95
CA VAL A 90 -9.47 4.84 10.95
C VAL A 90 -9.99 6.22 11.30
N SER A 91 -9.39 6.93 12.28
CA SER A 91 -9.81 8.28 12.63
C SER A 91 -9.66 9.27 11.47
N GLU A 92 -8.59 9.15 10.68
CA GLU A 92 -8.42 9.98 9.49
C GLU A 92 -9.41 9.60 8.37
N ILE A 93 -9.72 8.30 8.20
CA ILE A 93 -10.72 7.85 7.23
C ILE A 93 -12.11 8.39 7.57
N ILE A 94 -12.51 8.37 8.85
CA ILE A 94 -13.81 8.91 9.31
C ILE A 94 -13.95 10.39 8.94
N LYS A 95 -12.90 11.21 9.11
CA LYS A 95 -12.90 12.63 8.73
C LYS A 95 -13.09 12.84 7.23
N LEU A 96 -12.66 11.89 6.41
CA LEU A 96 -12.83 11.95 4.96
C LEU A 96 -14.25 11.59 4.51
N ASP A 97 -15.06 10.97 5.37
CA ASP A 97 -16.45 10.54 5.13
C ASP A 97 -16.62 9.87 3.74
N PRO A 98 -15.99 8.71 3.49
CA PRO A 98 -16.11 8.01 2.22
C PRO A 98 -17.46 7.27 2.09
N SER A 99 -17.86 6.99 0.83
CA SER A 99 -18.98 6.07 0.56
C SER A 99 -18.64 4.64 0.98
N PHE A 100 -17.38 4.24 0.82
CA PHE A 100 -16.84 2.94 1.23
C PHE A 100 -15.31 3.02 1.38
N LEU A 101 -14.73 2.01 2.04
CA LEU A 101 -13.28 1.81 2.18
C LEU A 101 -12.83 0.62 1.33
N ILE A 102 -11.68 0.73 0.69
CA ILE A 102 -10.97 -0.36 0.03
C ILE A 102 -9.64 -0.59 0.74
N ILE A 103 -9.33 -1.85 1.05
CA ILE A 103 -8.07 -2.30 1.60
C ILE A 103 -7.36 -3.18 0.57
N GLY A 104 -6.25 -2.69 0.03
CA GLY A 104 -5.52 -3.27 -1.09
C GLY A 104 -4.46 -4.31 -0.70
N GLY A 105 -4.71 -5.12 0.32
CA GLY A 105 -3.83 -6.21 0.75
C GLY A 105 -2.85 -5.83 1.87
N ASP A 106 -2.18 -6.85 2.39
CA ASP A 106 -1.21 -6.76 3.48
C ASP A 106 -1.78 -6.02 4.71
N LEU A 107 -3.00 -6.43 5.10
CA LEU A 107 -3.67 -5.95 6.30
C LEU A 107 -3.11 -6.62 7.55
N ILE A 108 -2.82 -7.93 7.45
CA ILE A 108 -2.39 -8.80 8.57
C ILE A 108 -1.00 -9.36 8.27
N ASP A 109 -0.12 -9.32 9.27
CA ASP A 109 1.31 -9.67 9.10
C ASP A 109 1.87 -10.48 10.28
N SER A 110 1.03 -11.17 11.07
CA SER A 110 1.50 -11.98 12.18
C SER A 110 0.58 -13.15 12.46
N SER A 111 1.17 -14.32 12.76
CA SER A 111 0.43 -15.49 13.22
C SER A 111 -0.15 -15.32 14.64
N SER A 112 0.26 -14.31 15.38
CA SER A 112 -0.31 -13.94 16.70
C SER A 112 -1.44 -12.93 16.60
N PHE A 113 -1.84 -12.53 15.38
CA PHE A 113 -2.97 -11.65 15.12
C PHE A 113 -4.26 -12.19 15.75
N LYS A 114 -5.06 -11.28 16.27
CA LYS A 114 -6.41 -11.56 16.77
C LYS A 114 -7.39 -10.65 16.03
N ILE A 115 -8.59 -11.16 15.76
CA ILE A 115 -9.60 -10.39 15.02
C ILE A 115 -9.99 -9.09 15.75
N GLU A 116 -9.88 -9.07 17.08
CA GLU A 116 -10.12 -7.91 17.94
C GLU A 116 -9.16 -6.76 17.65
N ASP A 117 -7.99 -7.04 17.06
CA ASP A 117 -7.02 -6.02 16.64
C ASP A 117 -7.57 -5.12 15.54
N LEU A 118 -8.57 -5.59 14.79
CA LEU A 118 -9.27 -4.84 13.73
C LEU A 118 -10.57 -4.16 14.18
N LYS A 119 -10.94 -4.24 15.47
CA LYS A 119 -12.20 -3.69 15.98
C LYS A 119 -12.44 -2.20 15.66
N GLU A 120 -11.36 -1.45 15.44
CA GLU A 120 -11.45 -0.03 15.09
C GLU A 120 -12.22 0.20 13.78
N PHE A 121 -12.18 -0.74 12.83
CA PHE A 121 -12.93 -0.65 11.58
C PHE A 121 -14.45 -0.61 11.78
N LYS A 122 -14.99 -1.21 12.86
CA LYS A 122 -16.43 -1.13 13.18
C LYS A 122 -16.92 0.30 13.38
N LYS A 123 -16.03 1.23 13.75
CA LYS A 123 -16.37 2.65 13.94
C LYS A 123 -16.62 3.40 12.62
N LEU A 124 -16.23 2.81 11.49
CA LEU A 124 -16.36 3.46 10.19
C LEU A 124 -17.83 3.54 9.75
N ASN A 125 -18.63 2.54 10.11
CA ASN A 125 -20.05 2.42 9.73
C ASN A 125 -20.29 2.63 8.23
N LYS A 126 -19.38 2.11 7.40
CA LYS A 126 -19.37 2.15 5.93
C LYS A 126 -18.94 0.77 5.41
N PRO A 127 -19.34 0.37 4.20
CA PRO A 127 -18.84 -0.85 3.59
C PRO A 127 -17.31 -0.84 3.48
N ILE A 128 -16.69 -1.98 3.78
CA ILE A 128 -15.24 -2.18 3.70
C ILE A 128 -14.99 -3.38 2.80
N TYR A 129 -14.24 -3.17 1.73
CA TYR A 129 -13.84 -4.21 0.78
C TYR A 129 -12.35 -4.45 0.88
N PHE A 130 -11.95 -5.72 0.89
CA PHE A 130 -10.58 -6.14 1.07
C PHE A 130 -10.17 -7.12 -0.02
N VAL A 131 -8.95 -7.00 -0.53
CA VAL A 131 -8.26 -8.04 -1.29
C VAL A 131 -7.04 -8.48 -0.52
N THR A 132 -6.65 -9.74 -0.66
CA THR A 132 -5.45 -10.25 0.01
C THR A 132 -4.18 -9.71 -0.65
N GLY A 133 -3.15 -9.44 0.16
CA GLY A 133 -1.77 -9.33 -0.27
C GLY A 133 -1.01 -10.63 -0.02
N ASN A 134 0.31 -10.60 -0.13
CA ASN A 134 1.13 -11.79 0.08
C ASN A 134 1.32 -12.11 1.58
N HIS A 135 1.26 -11.12 2.45
CA HIS A 135 1.48 -11.32 3.89
C HIS A 135 0.36 -12.15 4.54
N GLU A 136 -0.87 -12.05 4.07
CA GLU A 136 -1.95 -12.89 4.55
C GLU A 136 -1.68 -14.39 4.37
N TYR A 137 -0.84 -14.77 3.40
CA TYR A 137 -0.49 -16.19 3.13
C TYR A 137 0.81 -16.63 3.78
N TYR A 138 1.59 -15.74 4.38
CA TYR A 138 2.82 -16.08 5.09
C TYR A 138 2.58 -16.47 6.55
N ILE A 139 1.40 -16.17 7.07
CA ILE A 139 1.04 -16.43 8.47
C ILE A 139 0.36 -17.79 8.63
N LYS A 140 0.50 -18.40 9.83
CA LYS A 140 -0.23 -19.62 10.19
C LYS A 140 -1.73 -19.34 10.26
N ASN A 141 -2.53 -20.35 9.93
CA ASN A 141 -4.00 -20.27 9.97
C ASN A 141 -4.60 -19.14 9.12
N SER A 142 -3.95 -18.77 8.01
CA SER A 142 -4.36 -17.65 7.14
C SER A 142 -5.84 -17.76 6.74
N LYS A 143 -6.31 -18.95 6.35
CA LYS A 143 -7.72 -19.17 5.99
C LYS A 143 -8.67 -18.76 7.12
N LYS A 144 -8.42 -19.21 8.36
CA LYS A 144 -9.25 -18.83 9.50
C LYS A 144 -9.27 -17.31 9.71
N HIS A 145 -8.10 -16.67 9.66
CA HIS A 145 -8.02 -15.21 9.82
C HIS A 145 -8.78 -14.45 8.74
N LEU A 146 -8.78 -14.95 7.49
CA LEU A 146 -9.54 -14.36 6.41
C LEU A 146 -11.06 -14.58 6.58
N ASP A 147 -11.47 -15.79 6.99
CA ASP A 147 -12.88 -16.11 7.26
C ASP A 147 -13.44 -15.27 8.43
N ASP A 148 -12.61 -14.92 9.41
CA ASP A 148 -13.02 -14.12 10.57
C ASP A 148 -13.23 -12.61 10.25
N LEU A 149 -12.76 -12.11 9.08
CA LEU A 149 -12.85 -10.68 8.70
C LEU A 149 -14.29 -10.16 8.62
N ASP A 150 -15.23 -10.98 8.20
CA ASP A 150 -16.65 -10.61 8.14
C ASP A 150 -17.21 -10.20 9.52
N SER A 151 -16.68 -10.79 10.60
CA SER A 151 -17.09 -10.47 11.97
C SER A 151 -16.80 -9.03 12.40
N VAL A 152 -15.88 -8.37 11.70
CA VAL A 152 -15.52 -6.95 11.89
C VAL A 152 -16.01 -6.06 10.76
N GLY A 153 -16.87 -6.58 9.87
CA GLY A 153 -17.52 -5.83 8.78
C GLY A 153 -16.61 -5.62 7.55
N ILE A 154 -15.61 -6.49 7.34
CA ILE A 154 -14.71 -6.45 6.18
C ILE A 154 -15.11 -7.56 5.22
N GLN A 155 -15.62 -7.21 4.05
CA GLN A 155 -15.92 -8.16 2.98
C GLN A 155 -14.67 -8.41 2.14
N THR A 156 -14.24 -9.67 2.10
CA THR A 156 -13.10 -10.09 1.26
C THR A 156 -13.58 -10.35 -0.17
N LEU A 157 -12.91 -9.74 -1.15
CA LEU A 157 -13.12 -10.02 -2.57
C LEU A 157 -12.03 -10.98 -3.05
N ASN A 158 -12.41 -12.22 -3.30
CA ASN A 158 -11.48 -13.30 -3.65
C ASN A 158 -11.71 -13.78 -5.10
N ASN A 159 -11.17 -13.06 -6.07
CA ASN A 159 -11.34 -13.29 -7.50
C ASN A 159 -12.81 -13.18 -7.94
N GLU A 160 -13.45 -12.14 -7.47
CA GLU A 160 -14.87 -11.86 -7.71
C GLU A 160 -15.11 -10.37 -7.95
N SER A 161 -16.31 -10.03 -8.39
CA SER A 161 -16.72 -8.65 -8.57
C SER A 161 -18.09 -8.39 -7.95
N LEU A 162 -18.33 -7.13 -7.61
CA LEU A 162 -19.65 -6.66 -7.18
C LEU A 162 -19.95 -5.29 -7.77
N LYS A 163 -21.23 -4.99 -7.95
CA LYS A 163 -21.69 -3.66 -8.35
C LYS A 163 -21.92 -2.80 -7.12
N ILE A 164 -21.27 -1.64 -7.08
CA ILE A 164 -21.45 -0.65 -6.01
C ILE A 164 -21.40 0.75 -6.60
N ASN A 165 -22.34 1.62 -6.20
CA ASN A 165 -22.42 3.00 -6.68
C ASN A 165 -22.36 3.14 -8.22
N GLY A 166 -22.93 2.19 -8.96
CA GLY A 166 -22.94 2.19 -10.42
C GLY A 166 -21.64 1.71 -11.08
N ILE A 167 -20.60 1.32 -10.32
CA ILE A 167 -19.35 0.80 -10.86
C ILE A 167 -19.20 -0.71 -10.63
N ASN A 168 -18.33 -1.36 -11.40
CA ASN A 168 -17.92 -2.74 -11.24
C ASN A 168 -16.63 -2.79 -10.41
N LEU A 169 -16.72 -3.14 -9.13
CA LEU A 169 -15.58 -3.33 -8.24
C LEU A 169 -15.09 -4.79 -8.36
N ILE A 170 -13.85 -4.97 -8.79
CA ILE A 170 -13.23 -6.29 -9.02
C ILE A 170 -12.08 -6.46 -8.05
N GLY A 171 -12.09 -7.52 -7.26
CA GLY A 171 -11.02 -7.90 -6.34
C GLY A 171 -10.31 -9.18 -6.76
N LEU A 172 -8.99 -9.15 -6.89
CA LEU A 172 -8.18 -10.31 -7.22
C LEU A 172 -7.25 -10.67 -6.05
N SER A 173 -7.25 -11.95 -5.71
CA SER A 173 -6.40 -12.49 -4.64
C SER A 173 -4.92 -12.55 -5.04
N ASP A 174 -4.02 -12.39 -4.07
CA ASP A 174 -2.57 -12.45 -4.33
C ASP A 174 -1.99 -13.89 -4.34
N ASN A 175 -2.76 -14.91 -3.94
CA ASN A 175 -2.30 -16.30 -3.91
C ASN A 175 -2.33 -17.03 -5.27
N ILE A 176 -2.67 -16.33 -6.34
CA ILE A 176 -2.72 -16.90 -7.69
C ILE A 176 -1.69 -16.22 -8.60
N SER A 177 -1.30 -16.90 -9.67
CA SER A 177 -0.34 -16.38 -10.65
C SER A 177 -0.89 -15.13 -11.37
N ASP A 178 0.00 -14.27 -11.88
CA ASP A 178 -0.39 -13.10 -12.68
C ASP A 178 -1.19 -13.52 -13.92
N LYS A 179 -0.87 -14.67 -14.54
CA LYS A 179 -1.65 -15.22 -15.64
C LYS A 179 -3.09 -15.54 -15.23
N SER A 180 -3.27 -16.13 -14.05
CA SER A 180 -4.61 -16.41 -13.49
C SER A 180 -5.35 -15.13 -13.12
N LYS A 181 -4.65 -14.12 -12.56
CA LYS A 181 -5.23 -12.80 -12.25
C LYS A 181 -5.77 -12.13 -13.52
N ILE A 182 -5.00 -12.12 -14.60
CA ILE A 182 -5.42 -11.56 -15.89
C ILE A 182 -6.65 -12.33 -16.44
N SER A 183 -6.63 -13.66 -16.40
CA SER A 183 -7.76 -14.49 -16.86
C SER A 183 -9.03 -14.22 -16.03
N ASN A 184 -8.91 -14.10 -14.71
CA ASN A 184 -10.05 -13.78 -13.84
C ASN A 184 -10.57 -12.37 -14.10
N PHE A 185 -9.68 -11.38 -14.29
CA PHE A 185 -10.09 -10.03 -14.66
C PHE A 185 -10.91 -10.01 -15.96
N GLU A 186 -10.47 -10.73 -17.00
CA GLU A 186 -11.19 -10.81 -18.28
C GLU A 186 -12.60 -11.39 -18.14
N LYS A 187 -12.80 -12.35 -17.22
CA LYS A 187 -14.12 -12.94 -16.94
C LYS A 187 -15.04 -12.00 -16.15
N LEU A 188 -14.45 -11.15 -15.29
CA LEU A 188 -15.17 -10.27 -14.37
C LEU A 188 -15.40 -8.86 -14.95
N PHE A 189 -14.66 -8.50 -16.01
CA PHE A 189 -14.76 -7.22 -16.69
C PHE A 189 -16.17 -7.01 -17.27
N GLN A 190 -16.70 -5.79 -17.13
CA GLN A 190 -17.98 -5.39 -17.69
C GLN A 190 -17.80 -4.13 -18.54
N LYS A 191 -18.05 -4.26 -19.87
CA LYS A 191 -17.76 -3.23 -20.88
C LYS A 191 -18.47 -1.89 -20.59
N ASP A 192 -19.69 -1.95 -20.12
CA ASP A 192 -20.56 -0.77 -19.97
C ASP A 192 -20.50 -0.15 -18.56
N LEU A 193 -19.57 -0.60 -17.72
CA LEU A 193 -19.37 -0.07 -16.38
C LEU A 193 -17.94 0.43 -16.17
N PHE A 194 -17.79 1.37 -15.25
CA PHE A 194 -16.48 1.75 -14.75
C PHE A 194 -15.88 0.58 -13.96
N ASN A 195 -14.81 -0.02 -14.48
CA ASN A 195 -14.15 -1.16 -13.86
C ASN A 195 -13.04 -0.67 -12.91
N LEU A 196 -13.31 -0.78 -11.61
CA LEU A 196 -12.35 -0.52 -10.53
C LEU A 196 -11.72 -1.85 -10.13
N LEU A 197 -10.47 -2.07 -10.54
CA LEU A 197 -9.70 -3.28 -10.25
C LEU A 197 -8.82 -3.08 -9.02
N ILE A 198 -8.94 -3.97 -8.05
CA ILE A 198 -8.08 -4.02 -6.87
C ILE A 198 -7.21 -5.26 -6.93
N VAL A 199 -5.91 -5.07 -6.95
CA VAL A 199 -4.92 -6.15 -6.87
C VAL A 199 -3.69 -5.65 -6.11
N HIS A 200 -3.21 -6.44 -5.16
CA HIS A 200 -2.16 -6.00 -4.26
C HIS A 200 -0.87 -5.58 -4.98
N LYS A 201 -0.36 -6.40 -5.91
CA LYS A 201 0.84 -6.11 -6.70
C LYS A 201 0.52 -5.42 -8.02
N PRO A 202 1.27 -4.39 -8.45
CA PRO A 202 1.01 -3.68 -9.70
C PRO A 202 1.41 -4.45 -10.97
N SER A 203 1.94 -5.67 -10.86
CA SER A 203 2.59 -6.44 -11.92
C SER A 203 1.75 -6.68 -13.18
N ILE A 204 0.41 -6.75 -13.05
CA ILE A 204 -0.47 -7.06 -14.19
C ILE A 204 -0.93 -5.83 -14.97
N TRP A 205 -0.56 -4.60 -14.53
CA TRP A 205 -1.07 -3.36 -15.11
C TRP A 205 -0.97 -3.30 -16.63
N GLU A 206 0.21 -3.61 -17.19
CA GLU A 206 0.45 -3.54 -18.64
C GLU A 206 -0.52 -4.41 -19.45
N LYS A 207 -1.03 -5.50 -18.85
CA LYS A 207 -1.94 -6.44 -19.52
C LYS A 207 -3.41 -6.08 -19.37
N VAL A 208 -3.79 -5.39 -18.30
CA VAL A 208 -5.19 -5.05 -18.00
C VAL A 208 -5.53 -3.58 -18.27
N SER A 209 -4.53 -2.74 -18.50
CA SER A 209 -4.66 -1.29 -18.64
C SER A 209 -5.61 -0.82 -19.76
N ALA A 210 -5.87 -1.64 -20.77
CA ALA A 210 -6.82 -1.31 -21.83
C ALA A 210 -8.29 -1.36 -21.38
N LYS A 211 -8.59 -2.09 -20.28
CA LYS A 211 -9.95 -2.39 -19.82
C LYS A 211 -10.23 -1.95 -18.38
N ALA A 212 -9.22 -1.94 -17.51
CA ALA A 212 -9.35 -1.45 -16.14
C ALA A 212 -9.32 0.07 -16.12
N ASN A 213 -10.46 0.71 -15.88
CA ASN A 213 -10.55 2.17 -15.85
C ASN A 213 -9.71 2.78 -14.72
N LEU A 214 -9.71 2.12 -13.57
CA LEU A 214 -8.79 2.41 -12.46
C LEU A 214 -8.33 1.10 -11.84
N MET A 215 -7.03 0.91 -11.72
CA MET A 215 -6.42 -0.15 -10.94
C MET A 215 -5.78 0.46 -9.69
N LEU A 216 -5.98 -0.18 -8.52
CA LEU A 216 -5.38 0.22 -7.25
C LEU A 216 -4.48 -0.90 -6.74
N SER A 217 -3.26 -0.55 -6.35
CA SER A 217 -2.24 -1.48 -5.85
C SER A 217 -1.46 -0.89 -4.68
N GLY A 218 -0.82 -1.76 -3.90
CA GLY A 218 0.12 -1.45 -2.82
C GLY A 218 1.46 -2.14 -3.03
N HIS A 219 1.92 -2.90 -2.01
CA HIS A 219 3.05 -3.82 -1.99
C HIS A 219 4.44 -3.19 -2.02
N THR A 220 4.65 -2.14 -2.77
CA THR A 220 5.98 -1.60 -3.06
C THR A 220 6.54 -0.72 -1.95
N HIS A 221 5.67 -0.20 -1.07
CA HIS A 221 5.98 0.80 -0.04
C HIS A 221 6.75 2.03 -0.57
N ASN A 222 6.80 2.23 -1.91
CA ASN A 222 7.73 3.16 -2.54
C ASN A 222 9.18 2.96 -2.08
N GLY A 223 9.57 1.68 -1.87
CA GLY A 223 10.89 1.28 -1.35
C GLY A 223 11.13 1.57 0.13
N GLN A 224 10.20 2.23 0.82
CA GLN A 224 10.19 2.59 2.24
C GLN A 224 11.41 3.42 2.72
N ILE A 225 12.65 2.96 2.46
CA ILE A 225 13.92 3.62 2.87
C ILE A 225 14.75 3.90 1.62
N PHE A 226 14.91 5.18 1.26
CA PHE A 226 15.77 5.59 0.16
C PHE A 226 17.24 5.16 0.46
N PRO A 227 17.98 4.63 -0.53
CA PRO A 227 17.68 4.53 -1.95
C PRO A 227 17.09 3.17 -2.40
N PHE A 228 16.56 2.36 -1.48
CA PHE A 228 16.02 1.03 -1.79
C PHE A 228 14.89 1.05 -2.85
N ASN A 229 14.23 2.20 -3.02
CA ASN A 229 13.25 2.41 -4.08
C ASN A 229 13.80 2.13 -5.49
N PHE A 230 15.07 2.35 -5.77
CA PHE A 230 15.69 2.01 -7.05
C PHE A 230 15.72 0.49 -7.28
N ILE A 231 16.00 -0.29 -6.22
CA ILE A 231 16.02 -1.76 -6.28
C ILE A 231 14.62 -2.29 -6.51
N VAL A 232 13.62 -1.78 -5.77
CA VAL A 232 12.21 -2.17 -5.95
C VAL A 232 11.73 -1.86 -7.36
N LYS A 233 12.16 -0.73 -7.94
CA LYS A 233 11.79 -0.32 -9.30
C LYS A 233 12.28 -1.26 -10.40
N LEU A 234 13.35 -2.02 -10.16
CA LEU A 234 13.82 -3.03 -11.10
C LEU A 234 12.79 -4.17 -11.29
N LYS A 235 12.04 -4.50 -10.24
CA LYS A 235 11.00 -5.54 -10.28
C LYS A 235 9.60 -4.98 -10.59
N PHE A 236 9.30 -3.81 -10.07
CA PHE A 236 8.00 -3.13 -10.23
C PHE A 236 8.25 -1.75 -10.82
N PRO A 237 8.19 -1.58 -12.16
CA PRO A 237 8.39 -0.28 -12.80
C PRO A 237 7.44 0.81 -12.28
N GLN A 238 6.19 0.41 -11.96
CA GLN A 238 5.19 1.27 -11.32
C GLN A 238 5.30 1.13 -9.81
N ILE A 239 6.16 1.95 -9.20
CA ILE A 239 6.47 1.83 -7.77
C ILE A 239 5.58 2.69 -6.86
N TYR A 240 5.11 3.86 -7.33
CA TYR A 240 4.34 4.80 -6.51
C TYR A 240 3.64 5.87 -7.33
N GLY A 241 2.44 6.23 -6.92
CA GLY A 241 1.69 7.35 -7.48
C GLY A 241 0.78 6.96 -8.62
N LEU A 242 0.33 7.97 -9.38
CA LEU A 242 -0.62 7.81 -10.48
C LEU A 242 0.11 7.61 -11.80
N TYR A 243 -0.24 6.53 -12.48
CA TYR A 243 0.17 6.22 -13.85
C TYR A 243 -1.06 6.25 -14.74
N GLN A 244 -0.89 6.72 -15.97
CA GLN A 244 -1.98 6.80 -16.96
C GLN A 244 -1.56 6.08 -18.24
N ARG A 245 -2.51 5.35 -18.81
CA ARG A 245 -2.39 4.78 -20.16
C ARG A 245 -3.70 5.00 -20.88
N ILE A 246 -3.66 5.83 -21.93
CA ILE A 246 -4.86 6.33 -22.62
C ILE A 246 -5.77 7.02 -21.57
N ASN A 247 -6.99 6.55 -21.36
CA ASN A 247 -7.97 7.09 -20.42
C ASN A 247 -8.10 6.24 -19.13
N ASN A 248 -7.20 5.29 -18.91
CA ASN A 248 -7.21 4.39 -17.78
C ASN A 248 -6.03 4.68 -16.84
N TYR A 249 -6.21 4.38 -15.56
CA TYR A 249 -5.30 4.78 -14.51
C TYR A 249 -4.88 3.61 -13.63
N LEU A 250 -3.62 3.63 -13.20
CA LEU A 250 -3.12 2.83 -12.09
C LEU A 250 -2.69 3.79 -10.97
N TYR A 251 -3.12 3.55 -9.76
CA TYR A 251 -2.52 4.16 -8.59
C TYR A 251 -1.82 3.11 -7.74
N VAL A 252 -0.54 3.32 -7.46
CA VAL A 252 0.25 2.47 -6.56
C VAL A 252 0.49 3.24 -5.26
N SER A 253 -0.03 2.71 -4.16
CA SER A 253 0.14 3.30 -2.83
C SER A 253 1.51 3.00 -2.24
N SER A 254 2.03 3.92 -1.45
CA SER A 254 3.21 3.70 -0.62
C SER A 254 2.91 2.98 0.70
N GLY A 255 1.65 2.56 0.90
CA GLY A 255 1.19 1.90 2.12
C GLY A 255 0.75 2.87 3.23
N SER A 256 -0.16 2.41 4.08
CA SER A 256 -0.71 3.21 5.20
C SER A 256 0.06 3.07 6.49
N ALA A 257 0.97 2.07 6.56
CA ALA A 257 1.94 1.88 7.63
C ALA A 257 3.28 1.38 7.08
N THR A 258 4.22 1.10 7.96
CA THR A 258 5.53 0.53 7.58
C THR A 258 5.48 -0.99 7.59
N TRP A 259 6.29 -1.60 6.76
CA TRP A 259 6.64 -3.02 6.88
C TRP A 259 8.00 -3.18 7.57
N GLY A 260 8.06 -4.04 8.61
CA GLY A 260 9.30 -4.26 9.37
C GLY A 260 9.73 -3.01 10.15
N PRO A 261 10.86 -2.36 9.82
CA PRO A 261 11.38 -1.23 10.59
C PRO A 261 10.48 0.01 10.50
N LYS A 262 10.27 0.68 11.64
CA LYS A 262 9.50 1.93 11.72
C LYS A 262 10.31 3.12 11.28
N ILE A 263 10.80 3.07 10.03
CA ILE A 263 11.63 4.10 9.41
C ILE A 263 11.10 4.34 8.00
N ARG A 264 10.83 5.61 7.66
CA ARG A 264 10.51 6.04 6.30
C ARG A 264 11.39 7.21 5.87
N ILE A 265 12.19 6.97 4.83
CA ILE A 265 13.08 7.96 4.20
C ILE A 265 12.79 7.97 2.72
N GLY A 266 12.44 9.13 2.15
CA GLY A 266 12.06 9.24 0.73
C GLY A 266 10.66 8.70 0.38
N SER A 267 9.92 8.18 1.36
CA SER A 267 8.55 7.69 1.23
C SER A 267 7.68 8.15 2.42
N ASN A 268 6.37 7.94 2.36
CA ASN A 268 5.45 8.33 3.45
C ASN A 268 4.39 7.25 3.64
N ASN A 269 3.79 7.17 4.84
CA ASN A 269 2.51 6.49 4.97
C ASN A 269 1.42 7.38 4.37
N GLU A 270 0.44 6.77 3.73
CA GLU A 270 -0.65 7.53 3.11
C GLU A 270 -2.01 6.86 3.22
N ILE A 271 -3.04 7.68 3.14
CA ILE A 271 -4.42 7.32 2.91
C ILE A 271 -4.84 8.04 1.63
N VAL A 272 -5.43 7.32 0.68
CA VAL A 272 -5.78 7.88 -0.62
C VAL A 272 -7.29 8.09 -0.70
N GLN A 273 -7.73 9.33 -0.77
CA GLN A 273 -9.12 9.67 -1.08
C GLN A 273 -9.27 9.81 -2.60
N ILE A 274 -10.17 9.05 -3.18
CA ILE A 274 -10.45 9.07 -4.61
C ILE A 274 -11.87 9.58 -4.81
N LYS A 275 -12.02 10.61 -5.63
CA LYS A 275 -13.31 11.12 -6.10
C LYS A 275 -13.48 10.73 -7.56
N LEU A 276 -14.50 9.90 -7.83
CA LEU A 276 -14.97 9.65 -9.19
C LEU A 276 -16.08 10.65 -9.50
N LYS A 277 -16.02 11.22 -10.68
CA LYS A 277 -16.96 12.20 -11.19
C LYS A 277 -17.53 11.75 -12.54
N ASN A 278 -18.78 12.10 -12.75
CA ASN A 278 -19.36 12.11 -14.08
C ASN A 278 -18.70 13.21 -14.93
#